data_9ac99665b4bbb5f13ec7d0d70ba27acc
#
_entry.id   9ac99665b4bbb5f13ec7d0d70ba27acc
#
_cell.length_a   1.000
_cell.length_b   1.000
_cell.length_c   1.000
_cell.angle_alpha   90.00
_cell.angle_beta   90.00
_cell.angle_gamma   90.00
#
_symmetry.space_group_name_H-M   'P 1'
#
loop_
_entity.id
_entity.type
_entity.pdbx_description
1 polymer ?
#
loop_
_entity_poly.entity_id
_entity_poly.type
_entity_poly.pdbx_seq_one_letter_code
_entity_poly.pdbx_strand_id
1 'polypeptide(L)'
;MNLELFQKSRELGELLVNTDEYRKVQEAEAAFQEDEFAQAKVAEFNALQQEVQTLMQTPDPDQALIAEKANDLRSMQASLTEMPSIRAMNEAQTEFSKLLTQVNQVLRFIITGQVDEGGCGGSCESCGGSCSSCGDAHKE
;
A
#
# COMPACT_ATOMS: atom_id res chain seq x y z
N MET A 1 13.34 -6.39 -27.65
CA MET A 1 13.21 -5.20 -26.78
C MET A 1 13.77 -3.99 -27.51
N ASN A 2 13.02 -2.93 -27.56
CA ASN A 2 13.46 -1.69 -28.21
C ASN A 2 14.49 -0.99 -27.30
N LEU A 3 15.73 -0.90 -27.73
CA LEU A 3 16.84 -0.31 -26.97
C LEU A 3 16.58 1.17 -26.65
N GLU A 4 16.03 1.92 -27.59
CA GLU A 4 15.68 3.32 -27.40
C GLU A 4 14.61 3.50 -26.32
N LEU A 5 13.57 2.67 -26.34
CA LEU A 5 12.53 2.67 -25.29
C LEU A 5 13.12 2.37 -23.91
N PHE A 6 14.06 1.44 -23.85
CA PHE A 6 14.75 1.11 -22.60
C PHE A 6 15.59 2.28 -22.07
N GLN A 7 16.30 2.98 -22.96
CA GLN A 7 17.08 4.16 -22.61
C GLN A 7 16.19 5.29 -22.07
N LYS A 8 15.06 5.55 -22.73
CA LYS A 8 14.09 6.57 -22.28
C LYS A 8 13.42 6.21 -20.95
N SER A 9 13.14 4.95 -20.73
CA SER A 9 12.63 4.48 -19.44
C SER A 9 13.64 4.65 -18.30
N ARG A 10 14.91 4.43 -18.61
CA ARG A 10 16.01 4.68 -17.65
C ARG A 10 16.15 6.16 -17.33
N GLU A 11 16.15 7.03 -18.33
CA GLU A 11 16.18 8.49 -18.14
C GLU A 11 15.02 8.96 -17.26
N LEU A 12 13.81 8.43 -17.51
CA LEU A 12 12.63 8.72 -16.68
C LEU A 12 12.83 8.26 -15.24
N GLY A 13 13.36 7.07 -15.03
CA GLY A 13 13.71 6.57 -13.71
C GLY A 13 14.70 7.47 -12.98
N GLU A 14 15.74 7.92 -13.66
CA GLU A 14 16.74 8.84 -13.11
C GLU A 14 16.12 10.20 -12.72
N LEU A 15 15.17 10.70 -13.50
CA LEU A 15 14.42 11.91 -13.14
C LEU A 15 13.56 11.70 -11.89
N LEU A 16 12.89 10.55 -11.77
CA LEU A 16 12.04 10.21 -10.63
C LEU A 16 12.82 10.14 -9.31
N VAL A 17 14.02 9.54 -9.32
CA VAL A 17 14.85 9.45 -8.11
C VAL A 17 15.49 10.78 -7.72
N ASN A 18 15.49 11.78 -8.60
CA ASN A 18 15.96 13.13 -8.31
C ASN A 18 14.84 14.10 -7.90
N THR A 19 13.63 13.61 -7.73
CA THR A 19 12.50 14.44 -7.25
C THR A 19 12.57 14.69 -5.75
N ASP A 20 11.95 15.78 -5.28
CA ASP A 20 11.81 16.08 -3.85
C ASP A 20 10.98 15.02 -3.13
N GLU A 21 9.97 14.45 -3.79
CA GLU A 21 9.13 13.38 -3.27
C GLU A 21 9.96 12.12 -2.96
N TYR A 22 10.85 11.74 -3.84
CA TYR A 22 11.75 10.60 -3.61
C TYR A 22 12.77 10.87 -2.50
N ARG A 23 13.32 12.09 -2.45
CA ARG A 23 14.21 12.49 -1.36
C ARG A 23 13.53 12.39 0.00
N LYS A 24 12.28 12.83 0.11
CA LYS A 24 11.49 12.67 1.35
C LYS A 24 11.31 11.22 1.76
N VAL A 25 11.10 10.31 0.80
CA VAL A 25 11.05 8.87 1.08
C VAL A 25 12.37 8.39 1.68
N GLN A 26 13.49 8.76 1.08
CA GLN A 26 14.81 8.37 1.59
C GLN A 26 15.09 8.92 2.97
N GLU A 27 14.76 10.19 3.22
CA GLU A 27 14.91 10.83 4.53
C GLU A 27 14.04 10.14 5.60
N ALA A 28 12.80 9.82 5.25
CA ALA A 28 11.87 9.13 6.16
C ALA A 28 12.32 7.70 6.45
N GLU A 29 12.83 6.97 5.45
CA GLU A 29 13.40 5.64 5.65
C GLU A 29 14.63 5.67 6.55
N ALA A 30 15.52 6.63 6.36
CA ALA A 30 16.69 6.81 7.20
C ALA A 30 16.30 7.12 8.66
N ALA A 31 15.33 8.00 8.87
CA ALA A 31 14.80 8.31 10.19
C ALA A 31 14.18 7.08 10.87
N PHE A 32 13.45 6.26 10.14
CA PHE A 32 12.90 5.00 10.66
C PHE A 32 14.00 4.01 11.03
N GLN A 33 15.07 3.93 10.24
CA GLN A 33 16.22 3.07 10.52
C GLN A 33 16.94 3.44 11.82
N GLU A 34 16.91 4.70 12.22
CA GLU A 34 17.47 5.18 13.46
C GLU A 34 16.49 5.09 14.66
N ASP A 35 15.22 4.85 14.40
CA ASP A 35 14.18 4.72 15.41
C ASP A 35 14.01 3.27 15.86
N GLU A 36 14.86 2.84 16.78
CA GLU A 36 14.84 1.47 17.33
C GLU A 36 13.51 1.13 18.00
N PHE A 37 12.85 2.08 18.61
CA PHE A 37 11.55 1.86 19.26
C PHE A 37 10.46 1.57 18.21
N ALA A 38 10.41 2.35 17.13
CA ALA A 38 9.46 2.10 16.05
C ALA A 38 9.73 0.74 15.37
N GLN A 39 11.00 0.40 15.13
CA GLN A 39 11.38 -0.89 14.57
C GLN A 39 10.94 -2.06 15.45
N ALA A 40 11.15 -1.95 16.77
CA ALA A 40 10.71 -2.96 17.72
C ALA A 40 9.18 -3.14 17.69
N LYS A 41 8.43 -2.06 17.62
CA LYS A 41 6.96 -2.10 17.52
C LYS A 41 6.47 -2.71 16.21
N VAL A 42 7.11 -2.44 15.12
CA VAL A 42 6.82 -3.08 13.82
C VAL A 42 7.11 -4.58 13.90
N ALA A 43 8.21 -4.97 14.52
CA ALA A 43 8.55 -6.38 14.71
C ALA A 43 7.51 -7.11 15.57
N GLU A 44 7.04 -6.50 16.66
CA GLU A 44 5.94 -7.03 17.50
C GLU A 44 4.65 -7.20 16.68
N PHE A 45 4.30 -6.21 15.88
CA PHE A 45 3.12 -6.26 15.01
C PHE A 45 3.21 -7.41 14.00
N ASN A 46 4.34 -7.56 13.35
CA ASN A 46 4.57 -8.62 12.38
C ASN A 46 4.51 -10.01 13.02
N ALA A 47 5.08 -10.16 14.22
CA ALA A 47 5.04 -11.40 14.99
C ALA A 47 3.59 -11.79 15.36
N LEU A 48 2.81 -10.82 15.81
CA LEU A 48 1.40 -11.04 16.15
C LEU A 48 0.57 -11.37 14.91
N GLN A 49 0.85 -10.73 13.78
CA GLN A 49 0.19 -11.01 12.50
C GLN A 49 0.46 -12.45 12.04
N GLN A 50 1.69 -12.92 12.14
CA GLN A 50 2.06 -14.31 11.83
C GLN A 50 1.39 -15.29 12.79
N GLU A 51 1.29 -14.97 14.05
CA GLU A 51 0.60 -15.79 15.06
C GLU A 51 -0.88 -15.97 14.71
N VAL A 52 -1.57 -14.88 14.35
CA VAL A 52 -2.97 -14.93 13.89
C VAL A 52 -3.11 -15.79 12.64
N GLN A 53 -2.23 -15.62 11.68
CA GLN A 53 -2.24 -16.40 10.45
C GLN A 53 -2.05 -17.89 10.74
N THR A 54 -1.15 -18.25 11.62
CA THR A 54 -0.91 -19.63 12.04
C THR A 54 -2.14 -20.22 12.73
N LEU A 55 -2.79 -19.45 13.62
CA LEU A 55 -4.03 -19.88 14.30
C LEU A 55 -5.17 -20.12 13.30
N MET A 56 -5.30 -19.30 12.27
CA MET A 56 -6.31 -19.47 11.24
C MET A 56 -6.10 -20.72 10.37
N GLN A 57 -4.86 -21.18 10.28
CA GLN A 57 -4.50 -22.36 9.48
C GLN A 57 -4.57 -23.68 10.26
N THR A 58 -4.71 -23.63 11.58
CA THR A 58 -4.86 -24.83 12.41
C THR A 58 -6.21 -25.50 12.20
N PRO A 59 -6.29 -26.86 12.27
CA PRO A 59 -7.58 -27.55 12.31
C PRO A 59 -8.34 -27.13 13.57
N ASP A 60 -9.61 -26.79 13.44
CA ASP A 60 -10.47 -26.34 14.53
C ASP A 60 -9.91 -25.11 15.28
N PRO A 61 -9.80 -23.95 14.60
CA PRO A 61 -9.22 -22.76 15.20
C PRO A 61 -10.12 -22.17 16.29
N ASP A 62 -9.50 -21.70 17.38
CA ASP A 62 -10.19 -20.97 18.45
C ASP A 62 -10.60 -19.57 17.95
N GLN A 63 -11.84 -19.41 17.58
CA GLN A 63 -12.37 -18.16 17.02
C GLN A 63 -12.33 -17.01 18.04
N ALA A 64 -12.52 -17.29 19.33
CA ALA A 64 -12.44 -16.29 20.37
C ALA A 64 -11.02 -15.73 20.53
N LEU A 65 -10.01 -16.60 20.49
CA LEU A 65 -8.61 -16.23 20.55
C LEU A 65 -8.19 -15.42 19.28
N ILE A 66 -8.64 -15.84 18.13
CA ILE A 66 -8.39 -15.11 16.87
C ILE A 66 -9.00 -13.72 16.92
N ALA A 67 -10.23 -13.58 17.41
CA ALA A 67 -10.90 -12.29 17.57
C ALA A 67 -10.16 -11.35 18.54
N GLU A 68 -9.68 -11.88 19.67
CA GLU A 68 -8.87 -11.13 20.65
C GLU A 68 -7.59 -10.61 19.99
N LYS A 69 -6.84 -11.49 19.34
CA LYS A 69 -5.59 -11.12 18.68
C LYS A 69 -5.80 -10.16 17.50
N ALA A 70 -6.90 -10.29 16.76
CA ALA A 70 -7.27 -9.36 15.71
C ALA A 70 -7.55 -7.94 16.27
N ASN A 71 -8.17 -7.84 17.45
CA ASN A 71 -8.35 -6.57 18.13
C ASN A 71 -7.02 -5.97 18.59
N ASP A 72 -6.11 -6.79 19.11
CA ASP A 72 -4.75 -6.37 19.47
C ASP A 72 -4.00 -5.84 18.25
N LEU A 73 -4.10 -6.51 17.10
CA LEU A 73 -3.51 -6.03 15.84
C LEU A 73 -4.05 -4.65 15.43
N ARG A 74 -5.35 -4.42 15.56
CA ARG A 74 -5.95 -3.12 15.24
C ARG A 74 -5.43 -2.02 16.16
N SER A 75 -5.34 -2.30 17.45
CA SER A 75 -4.78 -1.36 18.45
C SER A 75 -3.33 -1.04 18.16
N MET A 76 -2.52 -2.06 17.85
CA MET A 76 -1.11 -1.89 17.49
C MET A 76 -0.96 -1.09 16.18
N GLN A 77 -1.78 -1.39 15.18
CA GLN A 77 -1.77 -0.64 13.90
C GLN A 77 -2.09 0.83 14.11
N ALA A 78 -3.08 1.16 14.93
CA ALA A 78 -3.42 2.53 15.27
C ALA A 78 -2.26 3.25 15.96
N SER A 79 -1.61 2.60 16.94
CA SER A 79 -0.42 3.13 17.62
C SER A 79 0.75 3.35 16.66
N LEU A 80 1.01 2.39 15.77
CA LEU A 80 2.08 2.49 14.78
C LEU A 80 1.87 3.66 13.82
N THR A 81 0.64 3.86 13.36
CA THR A 81 0.29 4.93 12.43
C THR A 81 0.51 6.32 13.03
N GLU A 82 0.40 6.44 14.37
CA GLU A 82 0.63 7.71 15.08
C GLU A 82 2.09 7.97 15.40
N MET A 83 2.98 6.98 15.27
CA MET A 83 4.41 7.18 15.51
C MET A 83 5.01 8.13 14.47
N PRO A 84 5.79 9.16 14.90
CA PRO A 84 6.27 10.19 13.98
C PRO A 84 7.09 9.67 12.81
N SER A 85 8.00 8.72 13.03
CA SER A 85 8.83 8.14 11.97
C SER A 85 8.02 7.31 10.98
N ILE A 86 7.04 6.54 11.45
CA ILE A 86 6.15 5.73 10.61
C ILE A 86 5.19 6.63 9.83
N ARG A 87 4.63 7.64 10.48
CA ARG A 87 3.77 8.63 9.82
C ARG A 87 4.51 9.36 8.69
N ALA A 88 5.70 9.83 8.95
CA ALA A 88 6.53 10.50 7.94
C ALA A 88 6.83 9.59 6.75
N MET A 89 7.13 8.32 7.01
CA MET A 89 7.37 7.34 5.96
C MET A 89 6.11 7.08 5.12
N ASN A 90 4.96 6.91 5.76
CA ASN A 90 3.68 6.71 5.07
C ASN A 90 3.28 7.92 4.23
N GLU A 91 3.43 9.12 4.75
CA GLU A 91 3.16 10.36 4.02
C GLU A 91 4.08 10.53 2.81
N ALA A 92 5.37 10.29 2.98
CA ALA A 92 6.36 10.38 1.91
C ALA A 92 6.11 9.34 0.81
N GLN A 93 5.80 8.10 1.17
CA GLN A 93 5.45 7.05 0.21
C GLN A 93 4.16 7.36 -0.53
N THR A 94 3.17 7.93 0.14
CA THR A 94 1.91 8.34 -0.48
C THR A 94 2.13 9.45 -1.51
N GLU A 95 2.92 10.47 -1.18
CA GLU A 95 3.27 11.55 -2.11
C GLU A 95 4.02 11.03 -3.33
N PHE A 96 4.98 10.16 -3.12
CA PHE A 96 5.73 9.56 -4.22
C PHE A 96 4.84 8.66 -5.11
N SER A 97 3.94 7.89 -4.51
CA SER A 97 2.95 7.08 -5.25
C SER A 97 2.02 7.93 -6.11
N LYS A 98 1.60 9.08 -5.61
CA LYS A 98 0.82 10.05 -6.40
C LYS A 98 1.60 10.56 -7.61
N LEU A 99 2.88 10.86 -7.44
CA LEU A 99 3.76 11.27 -8.54
C LEU A 99 3.85 10.17 -9.60
N LEU A 100 4.07 8.92 -9.20
CA LEU A 100 4.10 7.78 -10.13
C LEU A 100 2.77 7.61 -10.86
N THR A 101 1.65 7.79 -10.17
CA THR A 101 0.32 7.74 -10.76
C THR A 101 0.15 8.81 -11.83
N GLN A 102 0.60 10.05 -11.56
CA GLN A 102 0.56 11.14 -12.53
C GLN A 102 1.41 10.82 -13.78
N VAL A 103 2.60 10.29 -13.60
CA VAL A 103 3.46 9.87 -14.72
C VAL A 103 2.76 8.79 -15.55
N ASN A 104 2.17 7.79 -14.91
CA ASN A 104 1.42 6.74 -15.60
C ASN A 104 0.20 7.29 -16.36
N GLN A 105 -0.51 8.25 -15.79
CA GLN A 105 -1.62 8.91 -16.46
C GLN A 105 -1.18 9.64 -17.75
N VAL A 106 -0.05 10.35 -17.69
CA VAL A 106 0.52 11.00 -18.87
C VAL A 106 0.88 9.98 -19.96
N LEU A 107 1.55 8.89 -19.59
CA LEU A 107 1.89 7.82 -20.52
C LEU A 107 0.63 7.18 -21.14
N ARG A 108 -0.37 6.89 -20.35
CA ARG A 108 -1.65 6.35 -20.82
C ARG A 108 -2.35 7.31 -21.76
N PHE A 109 -2.40 8.60 -21.42
CA PHE A 109 -2.99 9.63 -22.28
C PHE A 109 -2.31 9.68 -23.66
N ILE A 110 -0.98 9.63 -23.69
CA ILE A 110 -0.22 9.63 -24.95
C ILE A 110 -0.55 8.38 -25.80
N ILE A 111 -0.72 7.23 -25.15
CA ILE A 111 -0.97 5.96 -25.85
C ILE A 111 -2.44 5.84 -26.31
N THR A 112 -3.39 6.22 -25.46
CA THR A 112 -4.81 5.97 -25.67
C THR A 112 -5.60 7.20 -26.12
N GLY A 113 -5.08 8.40 -25.88
CA GLY A 113 -5.80 9.67 -26.10
C GLY A 113 -6.93 9.92 -25.11
N GLN A 114 -7.05 9.10 -24.06
CA GLN A 114 -8.10 9.20 -23.05
C GLN A 114 -7.52 9.64 -21.70
N VAL A 115 -8.20 10.59 -21.08
CA VAL A 115 -7.94 10.95 -19.67
C VAL A 115 -8.86 10.09 -18.82
N ASP A 116 -8.31 9.23 -18.00
CA ASP A 116 -9.09 8.56 -16.97
C ASP A 116 -9.48 9.58 -15.89
N GLU A 117 -10.66 10.18 -16.04
CA GLU A 117 -11.24 10.97 -14.97
C GLU A 117 -11.68 10.04 -13.84
N GLY A 118 -10.81 9.93 -12.85
CA GLY A 118 -11.18 9.38 -11.54
C GLY A 118 -11.24 7.87 -11.43
N GLY A 119 -10.31 7.16 -12.00
CA GLY A 119 -10.08 5.77 -11.61
C GLY A 119 -9.37 5.72 -10.26
N CYS A 120 -10.05 5.31 -9.21
CA CYS A 120 -9.40 4.81 -8.00
C CYS A 120 -8.54 3.62 -8.39
N GLY A 121 -7.27 3.89 -8.71
CA GLY A 121 -6.25 2.87 -8.93
C GLY A 121 -5.83 2.23 -7.61
N GLY A 122 -6.81 1.73 -6.85
CA GLY A 122 -6.57 0.79 -5.80
C GLY A 122 -6.51 -0.59 -6.42
N SER A 123 -5.37 -1.21 -6.37
CA SER A 123 -5.18 -2.62 -6.64
C SER A 123 -6.12 -3.41 -5.72
N CYS A 124 -7.34 -3.65 -6.18
CA CYS A 124 -8.27 -4.56 -5.49
C CYS A 124 -7.93 -6.00 -5.84
N GLU A 125 -6.76 -6.43 -5.41
CA GLU A 125 -6.35 -7.83 -5.57
C GLU A 125 -6.84 -8.71 -4.41
N SER A 126 -7.71 -8.20 -3.56
CA SER A 126 -8.25 -8.95 -2.44
C SER A 126 -9.72 -8.66 -2.15
N CYS A 127 -10.56 -8.58 -3.21
CA CYS A 127 -11.99 -8.67 -3.02
C CYS A 127 -12.55 -9.87 -3.76
N GLY A 128 -12.28 -11.06 -3.21
CA GLY A 128 -13.10 -12.21 -3.44
C GLY A 128 -14.44 -12.04 -2.72
N GLY A 129 -15.28 -11.17 -3.21
CA GLY A 129 -16.61 -10.92 -2.70
C GLY A 129 -17.60 -10.94 -3.85
N SER A 130 -18.30 -12.04 -3.95
CA SER A 130 -19.46 -12.31 -4.76
C SER A 130 -20.40 -11.09 -4.82
N CYS A 131 -20.39 -10.37 -5.92
CA CYS A 131 -21.49 -9.46 -6.25
C CYS A 131 -22.63 -10.24 -6.89
N SER A 132 -23.37 -10.96 -6.06
CA SER A 132 -24.69 -11.48 -6.41
C SER A 132 -25.72 -10.59 -5.78
N SER A 133 -26.04 -9.49 -6.38
CA SER A 133 -27.35 -8.86 -6.23
C SER A 133 -27.46 -7.59 -7.08
N CYS A 134 -27.52 -7.78 -8.39
CA CYS A 134 -28.32 -6.88 -9.18
C CYS A 134 -29.59 -7.64 -9.50
N GLY A 135 -30.47 -7.69 -8.51
CA GLY A 135 -31.79 -8.24 -8.68
C GLY A 135 -32.68 -7.20 -9.35
N ASP A 136 -33.09 -7.60 -10.49
CA ASP A 136 -34.41 -7.45 -11.06
C ASP A 136 -35.35 -6.43 -10.41
N ALA A 137 -35.48 -5.31 -11.04
CA ALA A 137 -36.65 -4.49 -10.97
C ALA A 137 -37.57 -4.86 -12.15
N HIS A 138 -38.41 -5.81 -11.94
CA HIS A 138 -39.58 -6.04 -12.77
C HIS A 138 -40.73 -5.26 -12.18
N LYS A 139 -41.07 -4.31 -12.75
CA LYS A 139 -42.07 -3.84 -13.55
C LYS A 139 -43.39 -4.63 -13.74
N GLU A 140 -44.42 -4.06 -13.39
CA GLU A 140 -45.67 -3.98 -14.19
C GLU A 140 -46.25 -2.59 -14.12
#